data_35287c3524ecd8de6bef016744e19c5d
#
_entry.id   35287c3524ecd8de6bef016744e19c5d
#
_cell.length_a   1.000
_cell.length_b   1.000
_cell.length_c   1.000
_cell.angle_alpha   90.00
_cell.angle_beta   90.00
_cell.angle_gamma   90.00
#
_symmetry.space_group_name_H-M   'P 1'
#
loop_
_entity.id
_entity.type
_entity.pdbx_description
1 polymer ?
#
loop_
_entity_poly.entity_id
_entity_poly.type
_entity_poly.pdbx_seq_one_letter_code
_entity_poly.pdbx_strand_id
1 'polypeptide(L)'
;MIKIAIMGYGNLGRGVEAAAAKSEDISLYGVFTKRAPETLKTATGAPVYSASDVLSHKGRFDVLVLCGGSATDLPKETPLYAKDFNVVDSFDTHANIHEHFASVDSSAKSGGNAAVISVGWDPGMFSLNRLYAESILVQGSTYTFWGKGV
;
A
#
# COMPACT_ATOMS: atom_id res chain seq x y z
N MET A 1 16.78 -2.93 10.34
CA MET A 1 15.93 -3.71 9.41
C MET A 1 14.48 -3.35 9.74
N ILE A 2 13.74 -2.82 8.77
CA ILE A 2 12.33 -2.45 8.93
C ILE A 2 11.48 -3.71 8.74
N LYS A 3 10.61 -3.99 9.69
CA LYS A 3 9.74 -5.14 9.64
C LYS A 3 8.36 -4.72 9.11
N ILE A 4 7.95 -5.27 7.98
CA ILE A 4 6.66 -4.97 7.36
C ILE A 4 5.67 -6.12 7.51
N ALA A 5 4.37 -5.79 7.55
CA ALA A 5 3.28 -6.75 7.37
C ALA A 5 2.46 -6.34 6.14
N ILE A 6 1.87 -7.32 5.47
CA ILE A 6 1.05 -7.09 4.27
C ILE A 6 -0.42 -7.36 4.61
N MET A 7 -1.30 -6.39 4.34
CA MET A 7 -2.74 -6.57 4.41
C MET A 7 -3.31 -6.75 3.00
N GLY A 8 -3.80 -7.94 2.70
CA GLY A 8 -4.28 -8.33 1.39
C GLY A 8 -3.21 -9.00 0.52
N TYR A 9 -3.52 -10.19 -0.01
CA TYR A 9 -2.58 -11.00 -0.77
C TYR A 9 -3.12 -11.34 -2.15
N GLY A 10 -3.37 -10.27 -2.93
CA GLY A 10 -3.62 -10.28 -4.37
C GLY A 10 -2.32 -10.13 -5.15
N ASN A 11 -2.41 -9.65 -6.37
CA ASN A 11 -1.22 -9.40 -7.21
C ASN A 11 -0.26 -8.39 -6.57
N LEU A 12 -0.80 -7.31 -5.99
CA LEU A 12 0.01 -6.29 -5.32
C LEU A 12 0.72 -6.87 -4.08
N GLY A 13 0.00 -7.56 -3.20
CA GLY A 13 0.61 -8.15 -1.99
C GLY A 13 1.70 -9.17 -2.31
N ARG A 14 1.54 -9.97 -3.38
CA ARG A 14 2.59 -10.85 -3.88
C ARG A 14 3.80 -10.08 -4.42
N GLY A 15 3.55 -8.95 -5.09
CA GLY A 15 4.61 -8.06 -5.55
C GLY A 15 5.40 -7.46 -4.40
N VAL A 16 4.73 -7.00 -3.35
CA VAL A 16 5.35 -6.47 -2.13
C VAL A 16 6.19 -7.56 -1.42
N GLU A 17 5.66 -8.78 -1.29
CA GLU A 17 6.42 -9.90 -0.74
C GLU A 17 7.70 -10.17 -1.54
N ALA A 18 7.59 -10.23 -2.88
CA ALA A 18 8.72 -10.48 -3.76
C ALA A 18 9.78 -9.36 -3.69
N ALA A 19 9.35 -8.11 -3.54
CA ALA A 19 10.24 -6.97 -3.35
C ALA A 19 10.93 -7.01 -1.99
N ALA A 20 10.18 -7.26 -0.92
CA ALA A 20 10.72 -7.40 0.43
C ALA A 20 11.78 -8.51 0.53
N ALA A 21 11.54 -9.64 -0.14
CA ALA A 21 12.49 -10.75 -0.16
C ALA A 21 13.83 -10.43 -0.87
N LYS A 22 13.88 -9.37 -1.67
CA LYS A 22 15.09 -8.90 -2.36
C LYS A 22 15.76 -7.71 -1.66
N SER A 23 15.13 -7.16 -0.65
CA SER A 23 15.63 -5.99 0.08
C SER A 23 16.45 -6.44 1.29
N GLU A 24 17.62 -5.87 1.47
CA GLU A 24 18.52 -6.21 2.59
C GLU A 24 18.08 -5.56 3.91
N ASP A 25 17.32 -4.48 3.84
CA ASP A 25 16.89 -3.65 4.96
C ASP A 25 15.42 -3.88 5.39
N ILE A 26 14.67 -4.72 4.65
CA ILE A 26 13.27 -5.04 4.92
C ILE A 26 13.13 -6.52 5.28
N SER A 27 12.28 -6.81 6.28
CA SER A 27 11.86 -8.17 6.60
C SER A 27 10.35 -8.28 6.62
N LEU A 28 9.83 -9.38 6.08
CA LEU A 28 8.39 -9.66 6.09
C LEU A 28 8.00 -10.36 7.40
N TYR A 29 7.13 -9.73 8.18
CA TYR A 29 6.54 -10.33 9.38
C TYR A 29 5.51 -11.40 9.04
N GLY A 30 4.63 -11.09 8.09
CA GLY A 30 3.56 -11.98 7.67
C GLY A 30 2.52 -11.26 6.82
N VAL A 31 1.52 -12.03 6.42
CA VAL A 31 0.42 -11.59 5.56
C VAL A 31 -0.89 -11.70 6.31
N PHE A 32 -1.68 -10.64 6.31
CA PHE A 32 -3.05 -10.63 6.81
C PHE A 32 -4.03 -10.73 5.64
N THR A 33 -5.04 -11.59 5.76
CA THR A 33 -6.01 -11.85 4.68
C THR A 33 -7.44 -11.94 5.20
N LYS A 34 -8.39 -11.49 4.37
CA LYS A 34 -9.84 -11.69 4.61
C LYS A 34 -10.31 -13.10 4.22
N ARG A 35 -9.49 -13.84 3.48
CA ARG A 35 -9.75 -15.25 3.14
C ARG A 35 -9.35 -16.14 4.30
N ALA A 36 -9.77 -17.40 4.29
CA ALA A 36 -9.32 -18.39 5.26
C ALA A 36 -7.79 -18.55 5.18
N PRO A 37 -7.03 -18.24 6.25
CA PRO A 37 -5.57 -18.20 6.21
C PRO A 37 -4.93 -19.51 5.74
N GLU A 38 -5.52 -20.64 6.10
CA GLU A 38 -5.07 -21.99 5.76
C GLU A 38 -5.12 -22.31 4.26
N THR A 39 -5.92 -21.55 3.51
CA THR A 39 -6.05 -21.70 2.05
C THR A 39 -4.99 -20.94 1.26
N LEU A 40 -4.20 -20.11 1.95
CA LEU A 40 -3.25 -19.21 1.32
C LEU A 40 -1.81 -19.64 1.63
N LYS A 41 -1.00 -19.75 0.58
CA LYS A 41 0.44 -20.01 0.68
C LYS A 41 1.21 -18.81 0.16
N THR A 42 2.12 -18.30 0.97
CA THR A 42 3.06 -17.24 0.60
C THR A 42 4.26 -17.82 -0.15
N ALA A 43 4.87 -17.04 -1.00
CA ALA A 43 6.03 -17.49 -1.81
C ALA A 43 7.29 -17.67 -0.95
N THR A 44 7.43 -16.88 0.12
CA THR A 44 8.58 -16.90 1.04
C THR A 44 8.40 -17.84 2.22
N GLY A 45 7.21 -18.44 2.38
CA GLY A 45 6.86 -19.20 3.58
C GLY A 45 6.47 -18.31 4.77
N ALA A 46 6.28 -17.01 4.57
CA ALA A 46 5.86 -16.10 5.63
C ALA A 46 4.50 -16.51 6.22
N PRO A 47 4.29 -16.34 7.53
CA PRO A 47 3.02 -16.70 8.19
C PRO A 47 1.82 -15.95 7.61
N VAL A 48 0.68 -16.61 7.61
CA VAL A 48 -0.60 -16.01 7.18
C VAL A 48 -1.54 -15.93 8.37
N TYR A 49 -2.16 -14.79 8.56
CA TYR A 49 -3.07 -14.47 9.67
C TYR A 49 -4.42 -13.99 9.14
N SER A 50 -5.46 -14.11 9.94
CA SER A 50 -6.74 -13.46 9.64
C SER A 50 -6.61 -11.93 9.70
N ALA A 51 -7.25 -11.22 8.78
CA ALA A 51 -7.31 -9.76 8.82
C ALA A 51 -7.95 -9.23 10.12
N SER A 52 -8.86 -9.99 10.75
CA SER A 52 -9.47 -9.63 12.04
C SER A 52 -8.46 -9.56 13.18
N ASP A 53 -7.34 -10.26 13.06
CA ASP A 53 -6.38 -10.39 14.15
C ASP A 53 -5.28 -9.33 14.13
N VAL A 54 -5.25 -8.45 13.10
CA VAL A 54 -4.16 -7.50 12.90
C VAL A 54 -3.89 -6.63 14.13
N LEU A 55 -4.92 -6.19 14.84
CA LEU A 55 -4.75 -5.36 16.05
C LEU A 55 -4.04 -6.10 17.17
N SER A 56 -4.20 -7.42 17.28
CA SER A 56 -3.50 -8.23 18.28
C SER A 56 -2.00 -8.37 18.01
N HIS A 57 -1.57 -7.98 16.81
CA HIS A 57 -0.17 -7.97 16.37
C HIS A 57 0.49 -6.59 16.47
N LYS A 58 -0.17 -5.60 17.09
CA LYS A 58 0.40 -4.26 17.31
C LYS A 58 1.76 -4.34 18.03
N GLY A 59 2.75 -3.60 17.53
CA GLY A 59 4.12 -3.61 18.05
C GLY A 59 4.99 -4.79 17.60
N ARG A 60 4.50 -5.69 16.76
CA ARG A 60 5.28 -6.81 16.23
C ARG A 60 5.92 -6.54 14.88
N PHE A 61 5.49 -5.51 14.20
CA PHE A 61 6.04 -4.99 12.94
C PHE A 61 5.98 -3.46 12.94
N ASP A 62 6.75 -2.83 12.07
CA ASP A 62 6.93 -1.38 12.02
C ASP A 62 5.93 -0.70 11.08
N VAL A 63 5.56 -1.37 9.98
CA VAL A 63 4.70 -0.81 8.93
C VAL A 63 3.72 -1.85 8.41
N LEU A 64 2.46 -1.45 8.24
CA LEU A 64 1.42 -2.22 7.57
C LEU A 64 1.25 -1.74 6.13
N VAL A 65 1.56 -2.60 5.15
CA VAL A 65 1.39 -2.31 3.72
C VAL A 65 0.02 -2.79 3.27
N LEU A 66 -0.85 -1.85 2.90
CA LEU A 66 -2.23 -2.11 2.53
C LEU A 66 -2.33 -2.37 1.02
N CYS A 67 -2.66 -3.59 0.66
CA CYS A 67 -2.73 -4.09 -0.72
C CYS A 67 -4.16 -4.46 -1.13
N GLY A 68 -5.14 -3.81 -0.52
CA GLY A 68 -6.57 -3.95 -0.85
C GLY A 68 -6.96 -3.23 -2.14
N GLY A 69 -8.21 -3.38 -2.55
CA GLY A 69 -8.77 -2.68 -3.70
C GLY A 69 -8.85 -1.16 -3.47
N SER A 70 -8.30 -0.39 -4.42
CA SER A 70 -8.24 1.07 -4.32
C SER A 70 -9.63 1.72 -4.19
N ALA A 71 -10.61 1.27 -4.97
CA ALA A 71 -11.95 1.84 -4.94
C ALA A 71 -12.82 1.28 -3.79
N THR A 72 -12.51 0.12 -3.23
CA THR A 72 -13.41 -0.61 -2.33
C THR A 72 -12.90 -0.74 -0.90
N ASP A 73 -11.61 -1.08 -0.76
CA ASP A 73 -11.01 -1.40 0.54
C ASP A 73 -10.26 -0.21 1.12
N LEU A 74 -9.31 0.37 0.38
CA LEU A 74 -8.39 1.39 0.88
C LEU A 74 -9.08 2.64 1.45
N PRO A 75 -10.19 3.17 0.88
CA PRO A 75 -10.87 4.33 1.47
C PRO A 75 -11.34 4.12 2.91
N LYS A 76 -11.59 2.88 3.29
CA LYS A 76 -12.06 2.49 4.62
C LYS A 76 -10.92 1.99 5.50
N GLU A 77 -10.07 1.15 4.93
CA GLU A 77 -9.03 0.43 5.68
C GLU A 77 -7.84 1.32 6.02
N THR A 78 -7.39 2.18 5.10
CA THR A 78 -6.22 3.02 5.37
C THR A 78 -6.46 3.96 6.58
N PRO A 79 -7.55 4.76 6.65
CA PRO A 79 -7.79 5.57 7.83
C PRO A 79 -8.08 4.73 9.08
N LEU A 80 -8.69 3.55 8.95
CA LEU A 80 -8.93 2.66 10.08
C LEU A 80 -7.62 2.20 10.72
N TYR A 81 -6.69 1.68 9.92
CA TYR A 81 -5.43 1.14 10.42
C TYR A 81 -4.38 2.20 10.75
N ALA A 82 -4.44 3.38 10.11
CA ALA A 82 -3.53 4.49 10.41
C ALA A 82 -3.59 4.98 11.86
N LYS A 83 -4.69 4.71 12.56
CA LYS A 83 -4.81 5.01 14.01
C LYS A 83 -3.88 4.16 14.86
N ASP A 84 -3.58 2.95 14.43
CA ASP A 84 -2.88 1.97 15.25
C ASP A 84 -1.50 1.57 14.71
N PHE A 85 -1.24 1.83 13.43
CA PHE A 85 -0.03 1.43 12.72
C PHE A 85 0.50 2.54 11.83
N ASN A 86 1.81 2.54 11.58
CA ASN A 86 2.32 3.21 10.38
C ASN A 86 1.82 2.44 9.16
N VAL A 87 1.33 3.14 8.15
CA VAL A 87 0.72 2.51 6.97
C VAL A 87 1.29 3.01 5.66
N VAL A 88 1.30 2.13 4.67
CA VAL A 88 1.56 2.49 3.27
C VAL A 88 0.43 1.91 2.44
N ASP A 89 -0.18 2.72 1.55
CA ASP A 89 -1.19 2.25 0.62
C ASP A 89 -0.89 2.61 -0.84
N SER A 90 -1.64 1.98 -1.73
CA SER A 90 -1.57 2.18 -3.18
C SER A 90 -2.85 2.79 -3.75
N PHE A 91 -3.52 3.67 -3.00
CA PHE A 91 -4.75 4.31 -3.47
C PHE A 91 -4.52 5.09 -4.77
N ASP A 92 -5.28 4.77 -5.82
CA ASP A 92 -5.08 5.30 -7.17
C ASP A 92 -6.30 6.01 -7.79
N THR A 93 -7.36 6.20 -7.03
CA THR A 93 -8.52 6.95 -7.48
C THR A 93 -8.22 8.45 -7.45
N HIS A 94 -7.59 8.96 -8.51
CA HIS A 94 -7.04 10.33 -8.59
C HIS A 94 -8.01 11.42 -8.15
N ALA A 95 -9.29 11.33 -8.54
CA ALA A 95 -10.30 12.32 -8.17
C ALA A 95 -10.52 12.46 -6.65
N ASN A 96 -10.24 11.40 -5.90
CA ASN A 96 -10.53 11.31 -4.47
C ASN A 96 -9.26 11.34 -3.59
N ILE A 97 -8.07 11.55 -4.17
CA ILE A 97 -6.81 11.54 -3.40
C ILE A 97 -6.82 12.59 -2.29
N HIS A 98 -7.34 13.78 -2.53
CA HIS A 98 -7.38 14.84 -1.51
C HIS A 98 -8.27 14.47 -0.31
N GLU A 99 -9.42 13.87 -0.57
CA GLU A 99 -10.33 13.41 0.48
C GLU A 99 -9.72 12.24 1.27
N HIS A 100 -9.15 11.29 0.54
CA HIS A 100 -8.44 10.16 1.14
C HIS A 100 -7.27 10.64 2.02
N PHE A 101 -6.46 11.57 1.52
CA PHE A 101 -5.37 12.18 2.28
C PHE A 101 -5.87 12.80 3.59
N ALA A 102 -6.91 13.65 3.52
CA ALA A 102 -7.42 14.32 4.71
C ALA A 102 -7.92 13.34 5.77
N SER A 103 -8.61 12.27 5.35
CA SER A 103 -9.11 11.22 6.23
C SER A 103 -7.97 10.44 6.88
N VAL A 104 -6.97 10.03 6.09
CA VAL A 104 -5.82 9.27 6.59
C VAL A 104 -4.93 10.12 7.50
N ASP A 105 -4.66 11.37 7.12
CA ASP A 105 -3.85 12.33 7.91
C ASP A 105 -4.45 12.54 9.31
N SER A 106 -5.76 12.79 9.36
CA SER A 106 -6.49 12.94 10.64
C SER A 106 -6.35 11.70 11.52
N SER A 107 -6.48 10.51 10.90
CA SER A 107 -6.41 9.23 11.61
C SER A 107 -5.00 8.94 12.10
N ALA A 108 -3.99 9.11 11.26
CA ALA A 108 -2.59 8.90 11.61
C ALA A 108 -2.14 9.85 12.73
N LYS A 109 -2.48 11.14 12.64
CA LYS A 109 -2.21 12.12 13.68
C LYS A 109 -2.84 11.74 15.02
N SER A 110 -4.08 11.24 15.01
CA SER A 110 -4.76 10.82 16.25
C SER A 110 -4.08 9.63 16.92
N GLY A 111 -3.43 8.76 16.15
CA GLY A 111 -2.68 7.59 16.62
C GLY A 111 -1.20 7.85 16.88
N GLY A 112 -0.67 9.02 16.49
CA GLY A 112 0.76 9.30 16.54
C GLY A 112 1.59 8.48 15.55
N ASN A 113 0.97 8.06 14.45
CA ASN A 113 1.57 7.22 13.42
C ASN A 113 1.88 8.01 12.14
N ALA A 114 2.71 7.43 11.28
CA ALA A 114 2.98 7.92 9.94
C ALA A 114 2.15 7.17 8.90
N ALA A 115 1.71 7.88 7.86
CA ALA A 115 1.02 7.28 6.73
C ALA A 115 1.59 7.80 5.42
N VAL A 116 1.84 6.89 4.46
CA VAL A 116 2.22 7.23 3.09
C VAL A 116 1.16 6.64 2.18
N ILE A 117 0.44 7.48 1.46
CA ILE A 117 -0.65 7.06 0.60
C ILE A 117 -0.27 7.16 -0.88
N SER A 118 -1.03 6.46 -1.71
CA SER A 118 -0.95 6.57 -3.17
C SER A 118 0.44 6.21 -3.72
N VAL A 119 1.08 5.20 -3.15
CA VAL A 119 2.39 4.72 -3.56
C VAL A 119 2.24 3.63 -4.60
N GLY A 120 2.63 3.92 -5.84
CA GLY A 120 2.51 2.94 -6.91
C GLY A 120 3.21 3.38 -8.18
N TRP A 121 2.67 2.92 -9.29
CA TRP A 121 3.12 3.28 -10.61
C TRP A 121 2.52 4.63 -11.06
N ASP A 122 1.22 4.80 -10.86
CA ASP A 122 0.49 6.05 -11.08
C ASP A 122 -0.72 6.13 -10.10
N PRO A 123 -0.66 6.95 -9.08
CA PRO A 123 0.39 7.90 -8.69
C PRO A 123 1.73 7.25 -8.31
N GLY A 124 2.83 7.90 -8.68
CA GLY A 124 4.19 7.42 -8.38
C GLY A 124 5.16 7.70 -9.52
N MET A 125 5.76 6.64 -10.08
CA MET A 125 6.79 6.74 -11.12
C MET A 125 6.31 7.52 -12.36
N PHE A 126 5.09 7.29 -12.82
CA PHE A 126 4.54 8.05 -13.96
C PHE A 126 4.34 9.53 -13.64
N SER A 127 3.95 9.88 -12.43
CA SER A 127 3.82 11.28 -12.01
C SER A 127 5.16 11.99 -12.05
N LEU A 128 6.22 11.35 -11.55
CA LEU A 128 7.59 11.87 -11.59
C LEU A 128 8.09 12.00 -13.03
N ASN A 129 7.84 11.00 -13.87
CA ASN A 129 8.23 11.03 -15.28
C ASN A 129 7.52 12.15 -16.05
N ARG A 130 6.25 12.42 -15.75
CA ARG A 130 5.53 13.56 -16.35
C ARG A 130 6.15 14.88 -15.96
N LEU A 131 6.41 15.11 -14.68
CA LEU A 131 7.07 16.33 -14.20
C LEU A 131 8.46 16.53 -14.83
N TYR A 132 9.23 15.44 -14.93
CA TYR A 132 10.53 15.48 -15.58
C TYR A 132 10.42 15.82 -17.07
N ALA A 133 9.51 15.18 -17.79
CA ALA A 133 9.26 15.47 -19.20
C ALA A 133 8.82 16.93 -19.42
N GLU A 134 7.92 17.46 -18.59
CA GLU A 134 7.47 18.84 -18.63
C GLU A 134 8.61 19.85 -18.39
N SER A 135 9.59 19.49 -17.59
CA SER A 135 10.74 20.35 -17.27
C SER A 135 11.74 20.49 -18.44
N ILE A 136 11.79 19.52 -19.34
CA ILE A 136 12.76 19.48 -20.45
C ILE A 136 12.14 19.69 -21.83
N LEU A 137 10.84 19.50 -21.99
CA LEU A 137 10.13 19.71 -23.25
C LEU A 137 9.66 21.16 -23.37
N VAL A 138 10.02 21.81 -24.48
CA VAL A 138 9.60 23.20 -24.75
C VAL A 138 8.09 23.31 -24.97
N GLN A 139 7.49 22.26 -25.54
CA GLN A 139 6.04 22.13 -25.70
C GLN A 139 5.69 20.67 -25.45
N GLY A 140 4.76 20.43 -24.56
CA GLY A 140 4.20 19.11 -24.28
C GLY A 140 2.76 18.99 -24.76
N SER A 141 2.39 17.85 -25.29
CA SER A 141 1.00 17.47 -25.55
C SER A 141 0.61 16.26 -24.71
N THR A 142 -0.69 16.11 -24.48
CA THR A 142 -1.21 14.95 -23.77
C THR A 142 -0.91 13.68 -24.54
N TYR A 143 -0.28 12.72 -23.87
CA TYR A 143 -0.08 11.37 -24.40
C TYR A 143 -1.22 10.48 -23.93
N THR A 144 -1.75 9.69 -24.86
CA THR A 144 -2.74 8.65 -24.54
C THR A 144 -2.05 7.31 -24.61
N PHE A 145 -2.06 6.59 -23.46
CA PHE A 145 -1.59 5.22 -23.41
C PHE A 145 -2.77 4.27 -23.53
N TRP A 146 -2.65 3.31 -24.44
CA TRP A 146 -3.62 2.25 -24.61
C TRP A 146 -3.08 0.98 -23.93
N GLY A 147 -3.85 0.44 -23.02
CA GLY A 147 -3.56 -0.80 -22.34
C GLY A 147 -4.85 -1.50 -21.93
N LYS A 148 -4.76 -2.77 -21.58
CA LYS A 148 -5.86 -3.42 -20.86
C LYS A 148 -5.96 -2.74 -19.52
N GLY A 149 -7.10 -2.14 -19.23
CA GLY A 149 -7.42 -1.66 -17.89
C GLY A 149 -7.26 -2.79 -16.85
N VAL A 150 -6.96 -2.41 -15.64
CA VAL A 150 -6.88 -3.34 -14.50
C VAL A 150 -8.29 -3.69 -14.07
#